data_d3b2ba3b0e30ba486e5f9f82be4a4549
#
_entry.id   d3b2ba3b0e30ba486e5f9f82be4a4549
#
_cell.length_a   1.000
_cell.length_b   1.000
_cell.length_c   1.000
_cell.angle_alpha   90.00
_cell.angle_beta   90.00
_cell.angle_gamma   90.00
#
_symmetry.space_group_name_H-M   'P 1'
#
loop_
_entity.id
_entity.type
_entity.pdbx_description
1 polymer ?
#
loop_
_entity_poly.entity_id
_entity_poly.type
_entity_poly.pdbx_seq_one_letter_code
_entity_poly.pdbx_strand_id
1 'polypeptide(L)'
;MQNVPAIRIGGQLTKSPYQYVLQGANTEELYHWVPIIEAKLKTLPTLIDVGSDLQITRPQVTVEIDREKASALGVSVQQIEIALNNAYGARQVSTIYTATNQYWVILELEPRFRTDPSVLPMLYVRASTGALVPLNALAKLTYGVGPLSVSHLGQLPSVTFSFDLRPGVALS
;
A
#
# COMPACT_ATOMS: atom_id res chain seq x y z
N MET A 1 15.70 11.04 -38.29
CA MET A 1 16.00 12.18 -37.38
C MET A 1 15.54 11.76 -35.98
N GLN A 2 16.47 11.56 -35.04
CA GLN A 2 16.09 11.33 -33.65
C GLN A 2 15.70 12.68 -33.04
N ASN A 3 14.47 12.78 -32.54
CA ASN A 3 14.04 13.93 -31.76
C ASN A 3 14.89 14.01 -30.48
N VAL A 4 15.58 15.13 -30.29
CA VAL A 4 16.31 15.42 -29.06
C VAL A 4 15.30 15.43 -27.92
N PRO A 5 15.48 14.64 -26.84
CA PRO A 5 14.56 14.65 -25.73
C PRO A 5 14.50 16.04 -25.10
N ALA A 6 13.30 16.63 -25.07
CA ALA A 6 13.08 17.92 -24.42
C ALA A 6 13.41 17.80 -22.92
N ILE A 7 14.23 18.72 -22.40
CA ILE A 7 14.52 18.82 -20.97
C ILE A 7 13.20 19.17 -20.27
N ARG A 8 12.65 18.24 -19.52
CA ARG A 8 11.43 18.44 -18.74
C ARG A 8 11.78 19.01 -17.38
N ILE A 9 11.39 20.25 -17.13
CA ILE A 9 11.55 20.93 -15.84
C ILE A 9 10.20 20.86 -15.13
N GLY A 10 10.10 20.05 -14.07
CA GLY A 10 8.91 19.88 -13.23
C GLY A 10 7.88 18.92 -13.82
N GLY A 11 7.61 17.84 -13.13
CA GLY A 11 6.64 16.79 -13.47
C GLY A 11 7.15 15.42 -13.05
N GLN A 12 6.23 14.47 -12.85
CA GLN A 12 6.63 13.10 -12.61
C GLN A 12 7.23 12.48 -13.88
N LEU A 13 8.29 11.67 -13.71
CA LEU A 13 8.89 10.91 -14.81
C LEU A 13 7.88 9.84 -15.27
N THR A 14 7.21 10.11 -16.38
CA THR A 14 6.30 9.16 -17.04
C THR A 14 6.86 8.75 -18.40
N LYS A 15 6.39 7.61 -18.91
CA LYS A 15 6.80 7.07 -20.21
C LYS A 15 6.35 7.95 -21.37
N SER A 16 5.25 8.71 -21.19
CA SER A 16 4.60 9.49 -22.24
C SER A 16 4.63 11.00 -21.94
N PRO A 17 4.65 11.86 -22.95
CA PRO A 17 4.81 13.31 -22.83
C PRO A 17 3.59 14.02 -22.24
N TYR A 18 2.39 13.45 -22.42
CA TYR A 18 1.17 14.07 -21.94
C TYR A 18 0.68 13.40 -20.66
N GLN A 19 0.20 14.22 -19.74
CA GLN A 19 -0.25 13.77 -18.44
C GLN A 19 -1.60 14.41 -18.09
N TYR A 20 -2.49 13.62 -17.50
CA TYR A 20 -3.73 14.05 -16.91
C TYR A 20 -3.79 13.53 -15.47
N VAL A 21 -4.00 14.43 -14.50
CA VAL A 21 -4.03 14.07 -13.09
C VAL A 21 -5.46 14.11 -12.58
N LEU A 22 -5.93 12.98 -12.05
CA LEU A 22 -7.19 12.86 -11.34
C LEU A 22 -6.91 12.97 -9.84
N GLN A 23 -7.66 13.82 -9.14
CA GLN A 23 -7.55 14.02 -7.69
C GLN A 23 -8.88 13.76 -7.02
N GLY A 24 -8.86 13.25 -5.80
CA GLY A 24 -10.05 13.04 -5.00
C GLY A 24 -9.71 12.95 -3.51
N ALA A 25 -10.56 13.51 -2.65
CA ALA A 25 -10.39 13.41 -1.19
C ALA A 25 -10.63 11.98 -0.68
N ASN A 26 -11.49 11.21 -1.37
CA ASN A 26 -11.78 9.82 -1.05
C ASN A 26 -10.97 8.91 -1.97
N THR A 27 -10.02 8.17 -1.39
CA THR A 27 -9.14 7.25 -2.12
C THR A 27 -9.89 6.06 -2.72
N GLU A 28 -10.93 5.54 -2.06
CA GLU A 28 -11.72 4.41 -2.56
C GLU A 28 -12.50 4.81 -3.82
N GLU A 29 -13.13 5.98 -3.78
CA GLU A 29 -13.83 6.54 -4.92
C GLU A 29 -12.87 6.84 -6.08
N LEU A 30 -11.71 7.44 -5.78
CA LEU A 30 -10.66 7.71 -6.75
C LEU A 30 -10.25 6.42 -7.46
N TYR A 31 -9.95 5.36 -6.72
CA TYR A 31 -9.49 4.08 -7.27
C TYR A 31 -10.58 3.32 -8.03
N HIS A 32 -11.85 3.53 -7.67
CA HIS A 32 -12.98 3.00 -8.43
C HIS A 32 -13.09 3.63 -9.83
N TRP A 33 -12.90 4.94 -9.92
CA TRP A 33 -13.04 5.67 -11.18
C TRP A 33 -11.84 5.52 -12.13
N VAL A 34 -10.64 5.31 -11.62
CA VAL A 34 -9.42 5.23 -12.43
C VAL A 34 -9.50 4.18 -13.54
N PRO A 35 -9.83 2.90 -13.31
CA PRO A 35 -9.92 1.91 -14.37
C PRO A 35 -11.01 2.22 -15.39
N ILE A 36 -12.11 2.85 -14.97
CA ILE A 36 -13.21 3.25 -15.84
C ILE A 36 -12.76 4.35 -16.81
N ILE A 37 -12.07 5.37 -16.26
CA ILE A 37 -11.52 6.47 -17.07
C ILE A 37 -10.43 5.97 -17.98
N GLU A 38 -9.51 5.13 -17.50
CA GLU A 38 -8.43 4.56 -18.30
C GLU A 38 -8.99 3.75 -19.49
N ALA A 39 -9.99 2.90 -19.24
CA ALA A 39 -10.67 2.16 -20.30
C ALA A 39 -11.30 3.10 -21.33
N LYS A 40 -11.95 4.18 -20.90
CA LYS A 40 -12.56 5.17 -21.78
C LYS A 40 -11.52 5.96 -22.59
N LEU A 41 -10.39 6.34 -21.97
CA LEU A 41 -9.28 7.00 -22.67
C LEU A 41 -8.69 6.09 -23.77
N LYS A 42 -8.56 4.79 -23.49
CA LYS A 42 -8.09 3.79 -24.48
C LYS A 42 -9.01 3.63 -25.69
N THR A 43 -10.28 4.00 -25.59
CA THR A 43 -11.22 3.97 -26.75
C THR A 43 -11.08 5.17 -27.66
N LEU A 44 -10.41 6.23 -27.25
CA LEU A 44 -10.22 7.43 -28.05
C LEU A 44 -9.19 7.18 -29.17
N PRO A 45 -9.56 7.36 -30.45
CA PRO A 45 -8.69 7.02 -31.59
C PRO A 45 -7.47 7.94 -31.71
N THR A 46 -7.48 9.08 -31.04
CA THR A 46 -6.42 10.09 -31.03
C THR A 46 -5.31 9.80 -30.04
N LEU A 47 -5.59 8.99 -29.00
CA LEU A 47 -4.65 8.66 -27.93
C LEU A 47 -3.98 7.31 -28.18
N ILE A 48 -2.70 7.22 -27.84
CA ILE A 48 -1.92 5.98 -27.86
C ILE A 48 -1.13 5.87 -26.55
N ASP A 49 -0.72 4.66 -26.20
CA ASP A 49 0.08 4.34 -25.00
C ASP A 49 -0.54 4.86 -23.69
N VAL A 50 -1.87 4.82 -23.59
CA VAL A 50 -2.61 5.22 -22.39
C VAL A 50 -2.34 4.25 -21.24
N GLY A 51 -1.88 4.79 -20.12
CA GLY A 51 -1.68 4.06 -18.88
C GLY A 51 -1.86 4.97 -17.67
N SER A 52 -2.01 4.35 -16.49
CA SER A 52 -2.06 5.05 -15.20
C SER A 52 -0.91 4.62 -14.29
N ASP A 53 -0.58 5.46 -13.31
CA ASP A 53 0.39 5.15 -12.25
C ASP A 53 -0.24 4.35 -11.09
N LEU A 54 -1.55 4.08 -11.16
CA LEU A 54 -2.26 3.28 -10.16
C LEU A 54 -1.89 1.80 -10.29
N GLN A 55 -1.24 1.28 -9.25
CA GLN A 55 -0.92 -0.14 -9.13
C GLN A 55 -1.64 -0.75 -7.93
N ILE A 56 -2.77 -1.43 -8.18
CA ILE A 56 -3.54 -2.17 -7.16
C ILE A 56 -3.17 -3.65 -7.29
N THR A 57 -1.99 -4.02 -6.85
CA THR A 57 -1.48 -5.38 -7.03
C THR A 57 -0.92 -5.99 -5.75
N ARG A 58 -0.81 -5.22 -4.66
CA ARG A 58 -0.26 -5.73 -3.40
C ARG A 58 -1.30 -6.52 -2.62
N PRO A 59 -1.02 -7.79 -2.28
CA PRO A 59 -1.83 -8.51 -1.31
C PRO A 59 -1.90 -7.70 0.00
N GLN A 60 -3.11 -7.51 0.50
CA GLN A 60 -3.39 -6.79 1.74
C GLN A 60 -4.28 -7.64 2.63
N VAL A 61 -4.03 -7.61 3.93
CA VAL A 61 -4.93 -8.20 4.93
C VAL A 61 -5.43 -7.06 5.82
N THR A 62 -6.75 -6.91 5.85
CA THR A 62 -7.42 -5.99 6.77
C THR A 62 -7.80 -6.74 8.03
N VAL A 63 -7.38 -6.24 9.19
CA VAL A 63 -7.65 -6.80 10.51
C VAL A 63 -8.71 -5.95 11.20
N GLU A 64 -9.93 -6.44 11.26
CA GLU A 64 -11.05 -5.78 11.98
C GLU A 64 -11.14 -6.35 13.40
N ILE A 65 -10.67 -5.59 14.38
CA ILE A 65 -10.63 -6.02 15.78
C ILE A 65 -12.03 -5.96 16.38
N ASP A 66 -12.52 -7.11 16.91
CA ASP A 66 -13.72 -7.20 17.71
C ASP A 66 -13.41 -6.79 19.15
N ARG A 67 -13.68 -5.54 19.48
CA ARG A 67 -13.33 -4.93 20.77
C ARG A 67 -14.05 -5.59 21.95
N GLU A 68 -15.27 -6.08 21.74
CA GLU A 68 -16.06 -6.74 22.77
C GLU A 68 -15.48 -8.12 23.12
N LYS A 69 -15.18 -8.94 22.10
CA LYS A 69 -14.53 -10.22 22.29
C LYS A 69 -13.12 -10.08 22.86
N ALA A 70 -12.34 -9.12 22.38
CA ALA A 70 -11.00 -8.87 22.90
C ALA A 70 -11.07 -8.52 24.40
N SER A 71 -11.96 -7.63 24.80
CA SER A 71 -12.16 -7.26 26.20
C SER A 71 -12.60 -8.44 27.06
N ALA A 72 -13.57 -9.26 26.58
CA ALA A 72 -14.04 -10.45 27.28
C ALA A 72 -12.94 -11.50 27.51
N LEU A 73 -11.98 -11.59 26.57
CA LEU A 73 -10.81 -12.47 26.65
C LEU A 73 -9.62 -11.84 27.40
N GLY A 74 -9.78 -10.62 27.94
CA GLY A 74 -8.74 -9.92 28.68
C GLY A 74 -7.60 -9.42 27.80
N VAL A 75 -7.86 -9.14 26.51
CA VAL A 75 -6.90 -8.63 25.55
C VAL A 75 -7.27 -7.21 25.15
N SER A 76 -6.34 -6.27 25.32
CA SER A 76 -6.52 -4.90 24.83
C SER A 76 -6.17 -4.76 23.34
N VAL A 77 -6.74 -3.76 22.68
CA VAL A 77 -6.40 -3.42 21.30
C VAL A 77 -4.90 -3.16 21.14
N GLN A 78 -4.30 -2.47 22.11
CA GLN A 78 -2.86 -2.19 22.12
C GLN A 78 -2.00 -3.47 22.15
N GLN A 79 -2.42 -4.50 22.89
CA GLN A 79 -1.71 -5.79 22.89
C GLN A 79 -1.76 -6.48 21.53
N ILE A 80 -2.89 -6.36 20.82
CA ILE A 80 -3.02 -6.87 19.43
C ILE A 80 -2.09 -6.11 18.49
N GLU A 81 -2.09 -4.78 18.55
CA GLU A 81 -1.22 -3.92 17.73
C GLU A 81 0.26 -4.21 18.00
N ILE A 82 0.67 -4.36 19.26
CA ILE A 82 2.04 -4.72 19.62
C ILE A 82 2.42 -6.10 19.07
N ALA A 83 1.52 -7.09 19.16
CA ALA A 83 1.78 -8.43 18.65
C ALA A 83 1.96 -8.41 17.13
N LEU A 84 1.10 -7.71 16.40
CA LEU A 84 1.20 -7.53 14.94
C LEU A 84 2.49 -6.78 14.55
N ASN A 85 2.82 -5.71 15.27
CA ASN A 85 4.04 -4.94 15.01
C ASN A 85 5.31 -5.75 15.30
N ASN A 86 5.32 -6.56 16.36
CA ASN A 86 6.45 -7.45 16.68
C ASN A 86 6.64 -8.53 15.60
N ALA A 87 5.54 -9.02 15.02
CA ALA A 87 5.58 -10.08 14.02
C ALA A 87 5.95 -9.54 12.63
N TYR A 88 5.34 -8.43 12.18
CA TYR A 88 5.41 -7.96 10.80
C TYR A 88 6.12 -6.62 10.62
N GLY A 89 6.36 -5.87 11.70
CA GLY A 89 6.88 -4.50 11.68
C GLY A 89 8.40 -4.38 11.76
N ALA A 90 9.17 -5.47 11.76
CA ALA A 90 10.64 -5.45 11.91
C ALA A 90 11.07 -4.55 13.09
N ARG A 91 10.58 -4.84 14.28
CA ARG A 91 10.78 -3.98 15.45
C ARG A 91 12.21 -4.03 15.99
N GLN A 92 12.83 -2.86 16.16
CA GLN A 92 14.07 -2.75 16.92
C GLN A 92 13.79 -2.98 18.42
N VAL A 93 14.29 -4.07 18.98
CA VAL A 93 14.07 -4.46 20.39
C VAL A 93 15.23 -4.08 21.29
N SER A 94 16.46 -3.95 20.75
CA SER A 94 17.65 -3.59 21.49
C SER A 94 18.73 -3.01 20.58
N THR A 95 19.77 -2.43 21.20
CA THR A 95 20.99 -2.00 20.51
C THR A 95 22.19 -2.56 21.25
N ILE A 96 23.08 -3.21 20.53
CA ILE A 96 24.35 -3.71 21.04
C ILE A 96 25.42 -2.64 20.77
N TYR A 97 26.04 -2.15 21.82
CA TYR A 97 27.14 -1.17 21.72
C TYR A 97 28.47 -1.89 21.80
N THR A 98 29.37 -1.59 20.87
CA THR A 98 30.78 -2.01 20.90
C THR A 98 31.67 -0.76 21.00
N ALA A 99 32.97 -0.94 21.17
CA ALA A 99 33.91 0.18 21.31
C ALA A 99 33.93 1.12 20.07
N THR A 100 33.57 0.61 18.87
CA THR A 100 33.65 1.34 17.61
C THR A 100 32.34 1.44 16.85
N ASN A 101 31.33 0.59 17.17
CA ASN A 101 30.09 0.48 16.42
C ASN A 101 28.90 0.22 17.31
N GLN A 102 27.70 0.45 16.76
CA GLN A 102 26.43 0.01 17.37
C GLN A 102 25.66 -0.86 16.36
N TYR A 103 25.02 -1.89 16.87
CA TYR A 103 24.23 -2.85 16.07
C TYR A 103 22.81 -2.92 16.61
N TRP A 104 21.83 -2.79 15.73
CA TRP A 104 20.42 -2.93 16.10
C TRP A 104 20.03 -4.40 16.13
N VAL A 105 19.31 -4.78 17.17
CA VAL A 105 18.67 -6.09 17.27
C VAL A 105 17.24 -5.92 16.80
N ILE A 106 16.91 -6.55 15.65
CA ILE A 106 15.59 -6.48 15.03
C ILE A 106 14.84 -7.78 15.30
N LEU A 107 13.61 -7.66 15.81
CA LEU A 107 12.68 -8.77 15.98
C LEU A 107 11.67 -8.76 14.83
N GLU A 108 11.59 -9.88 14.11
CA GLU A 108 10.60 -10.10 13.05
C GLU A 108 10.29 -11.59 12.91
N LEU A 109 9.16 -11.91 12.26
CA LEU A 109 8.85 -13.27 11.87
C LEU A 109 9.83 -13.76 10.79
N GLU A 110 10.15 -15.05 10.85
CA GLU A 110 10.90 -15.70 9.78
C GLU A 110 10.20 -15.48 8.41
N PRO A 111 10.95 -15.20 7.33
CA PRO A 111 10.37 -14.81 6.03
C PRO A 111 9.27 -15.73 5.51
N ARG A 112 9.38 -17.04 5.72
CA ARG A 112 8.35 -18.02 5.30
C ARG A 112 6.99 -17.80 5.94
N PHE A 113 6.93 -17.28 7.18
CA PHE A 113 5.68 -16.99 7.90
C PHE A 113 5.18 -15.58 7.63
N ARG A 114 6.06 -14.67 7.19
CA ARG A 114 5.71 -13.29 6.90
C ARG A 114 5.05 -13.12 5.53
N THR A 115 5.42 -13.98 4.57
CA THR A 115 4.89 -13.95 3.21
C THR A 115 3.60 -14.74 3.03
N ASP A 116 3.27 -15.61 3.98
CA ASP A 116 2.07 -16.44 3.94
C ASP A 116 0.96 -15.85 4.84
N PRO A 117 -0.08 -15.23 4.26
CA PRO A 117 -1.15 -14.65 5.05
C PRO A 117 -2.01 -15.68 5.80
N SER A 118 -1.93 -16.97 5.44
CA SER A 118 -2.66 -18.05 6.14
C SER A 118 -2.16 -18.30 7.56
N VAL A 119 -0.97 -17.83 7.89
CA VAL A 119 -0.37 -17.95 9.22
C VAL A 119 -0.90 -16.87 10.18
N LEU A 120 -1.39 -15.75 9.65
CA LEU A 120 -1.85 -14.61 10.47
C LEU A 120 -2.93 -14.99 11.52
N PRO A 121 -3.93 -15.84 11.21
CA PRO A 121 -4.91 -16.28 12.19
C PRO A 121 -4.30 -17.00 13.41
N MET A 122 -3.12 -17.62 13.23
CA MET A 122 -2.42 -18.41 14.25
C MET A 122 -1.47 -17.55 15.12
N LEU A 123 -1.38 -16.24 14.88
CA LEU A 123 -0.63 -15.34 15.74
C LEU A 123 -1.30 -15.27 17.12
N TYR A 124 -0.55 -15.55 18.17
CA TYR A 124 -1.05 -15.51 19.53
C TYR A 124 -0.77 -14.17 20.19
N VAL A 125 -1.78 -13.64 20.86
CA VAL A 125 -1.70 -12.43 21.67
C VAL A 125 -1.81 -12.82 23.14
N ARG A 126 -0.93 -12.27 24.00
CA ARG A 126 -0.96 -12.54 25.44
C ARG A 126 -2.02 -11.67 26.10
N ALA A 127 -3.00 -12.31 26.75
CA ALA A 127 -4.00 -11.64 27.58
C ALA A 127 -3.38 -11.12 28.90
N SER A 128 -4.08 -10.23 29.58
CA SER A 128 -3.71 -9.71 30.91
C SER A 128 -3.61 -10.83 31.98
N THR A 129 -4.35 -11.90 31.80
CA THR A 129 -4.31 -13.12 32.64
C THR A 129 -3.09 -14.00 32.38
N GLY A 130 -2.28 -13.70 31.34
CA GLY A 130 -1.15 -14.52 30.90
C GLY A 130 -1.52 -15.60 29.87
N ALA A 131 -2.81 -15.84 29.61
CA ALA A 131 -3.28 -16.78 28.59
C ALA A 131 -2.89 -16.31 27.18
N LEU A 132 -2.66 -17.27 26.28
CA LEU A 132 -2.40 -16.99 24.86
C LEU A 132 -3.71 -17.15 24.07
N VAL A 133 -4.13 -16.09 23.39
CA VAL A 133 -5.36 -16.04 22.59
C VAL A 133 -4.99 -15.88 21.13
N PRO A 134 -5.47 -16.76 20.22
CA PRO A 134 -5.17 -16.63 18.80
C PRO A 134 -5.91 -15.44 18.18
N LEU A 135 -5.26 -14.78 17.18
CA LEU A 135 -5.77 -13.56 16.56
C LEU A 135 -7.15 -13.73 15.92
N ASN A 136 -7.44 -14.91 15.35
CA ASN A 136 -8.76 -15.21 14.77
C ASN A 136 -9.93 -15.20 15.78
N ALA A 137 -9.64 -15.34 17.07
CA ALA A 137 -10.66 -15.20 18.12
C ALA A 137 -10.90 -13.72 18.49
N LEU A 138 -9.99 -12.81 18.13
CA LEU A 138 -9.98 -11.40 18.51
C LEU A 138 -10.37 -10.48 17.34
N ALA A 139 -10.20 -10.93 16.11
CA ALA A 139 -10.37 -10.11 14.93
C ALA A 139 -10.88 -10.92 13.73
N LYS A 140 -11.59 -10.24 12.84
CA LYS A 140 -11.95 -10.73 11.51
C LYS A 140 -10.87 -10.34 10.53
N LEU A 141 -10.40 -11.30 9.74
CA LEU A 141 -9.39 -11.10 8.73
C LEU A 141 -10.04 -11.10 7.35
N THR A 142 -9.84 -10.02 6.59
CA THR A 142 -10.33 -9.89 5.22
C THR A 142 -9.13 -9.75 4.29
N TYR A 143 -9.06 -10.64 3.30
CA TYR A 143 -7.99 -10.66 2.31
C TYR A 143 -8.42 -9.88 1.08
N GLY A 144 -7.52 -9.05 0.56
CA GLY A 144 -7.79 -8.21 -0.60
C GLY A 144 -6.51 -7.84 -1.33
N VAL A 145 -6.64 -6.92 -2.26
CA VAL A 145 -5.52 -6.24 -2.92
C VAL A 145 -5.60 -4.76 -2.63
N GLY A 146 -4.46 -4.16 -2.37
CA GLY A 146 -4.35 -2.73 -2.08
C GLY A 146 -3.39 -2.03 -3.04
N PRO A 147 -3.35 -0.69 -3.01
CA PRO A 147 -2.40 0.08 -3.79
C PRO A 147 -0.97 -0.13 -3.26
N LEU A 148 -0.02 -0.16 -4.18
CA LEU A 148 1.40 -0.24 -3.85
C LEU A 148 1.89 1.05 -3.17
N SER A 149 1.40 2.19 -3.67
CA SER A 149 1.69 3.54 -3.18
C SER A 149 0.47 4.44 -3.41
N VAL A 150 0.33 5.46 -2.59
CA VAL A 150 -0.68 6.51 -2.76
C VAL A 150 0.03 7.79 -3.14
N SER A 151 -0.11 8.19 -4.41
CA SER A 151 0.43 9.47 -4.90
C SER A 151 -0.43 10.62 -4.41
N HIS A 152 0.19 11.77 -4.13
CA HIS A 152 -0.49 13.00 -3.74
C HIS A 152 -0.03 14.15 -4.62
N LEU A 153 -0.97 15.03 -4.97
CA LEU A 153 -0.69 16.30 -5.60
C LEU A 153 -1.45 17.40 -4.84
N GLY A 154 -0.70 18.38 -4.29
CA GLY A 154 -1.30 19.46 -3.49
C GLY A 154 -2.08 18.95 -2.26
N GLN A 155 -1.57 17.95 -1.54
CA GLN A 155 -2.16 17.33 -0.33
C GLN A 155 -3.39 16.42 -0.58
N LEU A 156 -3.85 16.28 -1.82
CA LEU A 156 -4.93 15.37 -2.18
C LEU A 156 -4.37 14.08 -2.79
N PRO A 157 -4.94 12.92 -2.49
CA PRO A 157 -4.70 11.70 -3.22
C PRO A 157 -4.90 11.91 -4.72
N SER A 158 -3.99 11.39 -5.52
CA SER A 158 -4.00 11.61 -6.97
C SER A 158 -3.56 10.38 -7.74
N VAL A 159 -4.06 10.25 -8.97
CA VAL A 159 -3.60 9.27 -9.94
C VAL A 159 -3.30 9.98 -11.24
N THR A 160 -2.14 9.68 -11.82
CA THR A 160 -1.67 10.29 -13.07
C THR A 160 -1.87 9.33 -14.22
N PHE A 161 -2.64 9.75 -15.21
CA PHE A 161 -2.72 9.11 -16.51
C PHE A 161 -1.63 9.67 -17.41
N SER A 162 -0.93 8.81 -18.13
CA SER A 162 0.04 9.19 -19.15
C SER A 162 -0.38 8.63 -20.50
N PHE A 163 -0.20 9.42 -21.55
CA PHE A 163 -0.58 9.01 -22.91
C PHE A 163 0.24 9.79 -23.95
N ASP A 164 0.26 9.25 -25.17
CA ASP A 164 0.79 9.92 -26.35
C ASP A 164 -0.35 10.26 -27.32
N LEU A 165 -0.09 11.22 -28.19
CA LEU A 165 -0.99 11.54 -29.31
C LEU A 165 -0.53 10.82 -30.57
N ARG A 166 -1.47 10.42 -31.42
CA ARG A 166 -1.13 9.92 -32.75
C ARG A 166 -0.40 11.00 -33.56
N PRO A 167 0.58 10.62 -34.37
CA PRO A 167 1.24 11.56 -35.27
C PRO A 167 0.25 12.39 -36.09
N GLY A 168 0.41 13.72 -36.09
CA GLY A 168 -0.49 14.64 -36.81
C GLY A 168 -1.71 15.13 -36.02
N VAL A 169 -1.88 14.68 -34.75
CA VAL A 169 -2.92 15.19 -33.85
C VAL A 169 -2.30 16.21 -32.88
N ALA A 170 -2.96 17.35 -32.73
CA ALA A 170 -2.59 18.36 -31.71
C ALA A 170 -3.63 18.35 -30.57
N LEU A 171 -3.18 18.66 -29.37
CA LEU A 171 -4.06 19.04 -28.26
C LEU A 171 -4.56 20.46 -28.55
N SER A 172 -5.81 20.57 -28.97
CA SER A 172 -6.49 21.88 -29.17
C SER A 172 -7.55 22.07 -28.11
#